data_7129b609215fe27abde782cbbefaff03
#
_entry.id   7129b609215fe27abde782cbbefaff03
#
_cell.length_a   1.000
_cell.length_b   1.000
_cell.length_c   1.000
_cell.angle_alpha   90.00
_cell.angle_beta   90.00
_cell.angle_gamma   90.00
#
_symmetry.space_group_name_H-M   'P 1'
#
loop_
_entity.id
_entity.type
_entity.pdbx_description
1 polymer ?
#
loop_
_entity_poly.entity_id
_entity_poly.type
_entity_poly.pdbx_seq_one_letter_code
_entity_poly.pdbx_strand_id
1 'polypeptide(L)'
;FPELPEEFLSDLRAFSAVTEFFGAELFTRAGIIRELERLRQMIPLVDIDRRTSAVKIHPTMIHAAYRVFFEFPENVQHDMRVCFARHFNRIGESFSSFLEYFLAGEYQLAADVRTRVRVSYFMLMRSSKLLQRFVTECPLSCKAAIPRILRMNALLMHSPLRPMLLGKFDEIISWVGDSEDHSAAEKRRLISYAYALKSNEDLYSLDKMGANIKRAYDLFKIRREYEAPKFPWTMYAPSVFCLIHRRGHSMQTENAQFTRYQHMYTEMLNHGKYAQMIFTGEMKYYQGDLTGGLELLSAAASFCSVREQGATRLAALYSAAKCCLYLGDYEGFYEILTDIHDTEHAHVNAEEGECAKLCLGLLRGLRGGGFDDMWYAICSEDSDLLCNRYTAPYFALVKAMYFLRSGKYDMLSGHTEQFFNAADSAENEAVSIALRLCTAQASLSLGSFERASMALTRALDIAMENRIPSALGEFCAAFPELFGQIEQMLPEKYSVIIHQAQRLGAEFRRGVETVRTYEITYAASVQRDNFAEHYLAPLKSLLDSAESLRQELGLSVTAFKYAVMAASGLENKEICRLFSVSEDSVKSSLKRTFAALGVKNRRGLIGKIPTIK
;
A
#
# COMPACT_ATOMS: atom_id res chain seq x y z
N PHE A 1 21.74 -35.63 -13.02
CA PHE A 1 21.01 -35.67 -14.29
C PHE A 1 21.72 -36.45 -15.43
N PRO A 2 22.54 -37.45 -15.17
CA PRO A 2 23.29 -38.16 -16.21
C PRO A 2 22.43 -39.05 -17.12
N GLU A 3 21.14 -39.23 -16.81
CA GLU A 3 20.23 -40.11 -17.59
C GLU A 3 19.30 -39.31 -18.52
N LEU A 4 19.41 -37.99 -18.59
CA LEU A 4 18.58 -37.16 -19.46
C LEU A 4 19.26 -36.97 -20.83
N PRO A 5 18.54 -37.01 -21.94
CA PRO A 5 19.09 -36.74 -23.27
C PRO A 5 19.80 -35.39 -23.33
N GLU A 6 20.89 -35.29 -24.07
CA GLU A 6 21.72 -34.09 -24.17
C GLU A 6 20.95 -32.87 -24.71
N GLU A 7 20.04 -33.10 -25.66
CA GLU A 7 19.09 -32.09 -26.16
C GLU A 7 18.21 -31.53 -25.04
N PHE A 8 17.79 -32.37 -24.12
CA PHE A 8 16.96 -32.01 -23.02
C PHE A 8 17.73 -31.24 -21.93
N LEU A 9 18.98 -31.61 -21.70
CA LEU A 9 19.90 -30.85 -20.82
C LEU A 9 20.21 -29.47 -21.40
N SER A 10 20.34 -29.36 -22.73
CA SER A 10 20.50 -28.08 -23.42
C SER A 10 19.28 -27.18 -23.27
N ASP A 11 18.09 -27.75 -23.39
CA ASP A 11 16.84 -27.01 -23.23
C ASP A 11 16.58 -26.62 -21.77
N LEU A 12 16.88 -27.49 -20.82
CA LEU A 12 16.84 -27.17 -19.38
C LEU A 12 17.84 -26.07 -19.01
N ARG A 13 18.99 -26.03 -19.66
CA ARG A 13 20.01 -25.00 -19.53
C ARG A 13 19.52 -23.65 -20.03
N ALA A 14 18.80 -23.62 -21.17
CA ALA A 14 18.11 -22.44 -21.66
C ALA A 14 17.05 -21.92 -20.69
N PHE A 15 16.40 -22.83 -19.98
CA PHE A 15 15.38 -22.55 -18.96
C PHE A 15 15.93 -21.96 -17.67
N SER A 16 17.14 -22.29 -17.35
CA SER A 16 17.75 -21.95 -16.05
C SER A 16 18.02 -20.47 -15.82
N ALA A 17 18.07 -19.71 -16.92
CA ALA A 17 18.26 -18.28 -16.84
C ALA A 17 17.03 -17.51 -16.33
N VAL A 18 15.90 -18.17 -16.12
CA VAL A 18 14.66 -17.51 -15.80
C VAL A 18 14.05 -18.09 -14.53
N THR A 19 13.80 -17.23 -13.54
CA THR A 19 13.42 -17.60 -12.18
C THR A 19 11.91 -17.69 -11.96
N GLU A 20 11.09 -17.50 -13.00
CA GLU A 20 9.64 -17.38 -12.88
C GLU A 20 8.87 -18.34 -13.83
N PHE A 21 7.55 -18.29 -13.77
CA PHE A 21 6.66 -19.11 -14.55
C PHE A 21 6.77 -18.87 -16.05
N PHE A 22 6.81 -19.96 -16.83
CA PHE A 22 6.81 -19.90 -18.28
C PHE A 22 5.50 -20.39 -18.88
N GLY A 23 5.05 -19.71 -19.91
CA GLY A 23 3.93 -20.18 -20.70
C GLY A 23 4.33 -21.40 -21.58
N ALA A 24 3.40 -22.32 -21.79
CA ALA A 24 3.59 -23.51 -22.62
C ALA A 24 4.16 -23.20 -24.02
N GLU A 25 3.96 -21.99 -24.52
CA GLU A 25 4.45 -21.54 -25.84
C GLU A 25 5.98 -21.46 -25.94
N LEU A 26 6.67 -21.08 -24.85
CA LEU A 26 8.13 -21.08 -24.82
C LEU A 26 8.69 -22.51 -24.89
N PHE A 27 8.06 -23.41 -24.15
CA PHE A 27 8.43 -24.82 -24.14
C PHE A 27 8.20 -25.47 -25.50
N THR A 28 7.12 -25.15 -26.20
CA THR A 28 6.85 -25.71 -27.54
C THR A 28 7.95 -25.33 -28.52
N ARG A 29 8.44 -24.09 -28.48
CA ARG A 29 9.52 -23.60 -29.37
C ARG A 29 10.89 -24.22 -29.03
N ALA A 30 11.15 -24.50 -27.76
CA ALA A 30 12.36 -25.18 -27.34
C ALA A 30 12.29 -26.73 -27.51
N GLY A 31 11.17 -27.29 -27.96
CA GLY A 31 10.99 -28.72 -28.08
C GLY A 31 10.70 -29.45 -26.77
N ILE A 32 10.63 -28.73 -25.65
CA ILE A 32 10.57 -29.30 -24.29
C ILE A 32 9.19 -29.87 -23.95
N ILE A 33 8.11 -29.35 -24.53
CA ILE A 33 6.74 -29.79 -24.15
C ILE A 33 6.53 -31.29 -24.30
N ARG A 34 7.11 -31.90 -25.33
CA ARG A 34 6.98 -33.35 -25.54
C ARG A 34 7.55 -34.16 -24.38
N GLU A 35 8.56 -33.63 -23.69
CA GLU A 35 9.26 -34.33 -22.62
C GLU A 35 8.76 -33.86 -21.22
N LEU A 36 7.98 -32.80 -21.14
CA LEU A 36 7.49 -32.28 -19.85
C LEU A 36 6.55 -33.23 -19.11
N GLU A 37 5.66 -33.91 -19.83
CA GLU A 37 4.80 -34.93 -19.20
C GLU A 37 5.62 -36.14 -18.76
N ARG A 38 6.65 -36.50 -19.51
CA ARG A 38 7.59 -37.57 -19.17
C ARG A 38 8.48 -37.13 -17.97
N LEU A 39 8.95 -35.90 -17.98
CA LEU A 39 9.67 -35.30 -16.85
C LEU A 39 8.85 -35.26 -15.57
N ARG A 40 7.59 -34.88 -15.65
CA ARG A 40 6.68 -34.86 -14.51
C ARG A 40 6.53 -36.24 -13.86
N GLN A 41 6.62 -37.30 -14.66
CA GLN A 41 6.59 -38.68 -14.15
C GLN A 41 7.94 -39.09 -13.54
N MET A 42 9.06 -38.55 -14.05
CA MET A 42 10.42 -38.90 -13.62
C MET A 42 10.97 -37.98 -12.54
N ILE A 43 10.55 -36.70 -12.52
CA ILE A 43 11.09 -35.68 -11.61
C ILE A 43 9.93 -34.93 -10.94
N PRO A 44 9.62 -35.22 -9.66
CA PRO A 44 8.53 -34.57 -8.93
C PRO A 44 8.79 -33.07 -8.60
N LEU A 45 9.79 -32.47 -9.25
CA LEU A 45 10.21 -31.08 -9.05
C LEU A 45 9.68 -30.10 -10.11
N VAL A 46 8.86 -30.60 -11.06
CA VAL A 46 8.20 -29.80 -12.09
C VAL A 46 6.69 -29.93 -11.94
N ASP A 47 5.99 -28.83 -11.76
CA ASP A 47 4.53 -28.78 -11.73
C ASP A 47 3.99 -27.96 -12.92
N ILE A 48 2.85 -28.38 -13.46
CA ILE A 48 2.21 -27.70 -14.59
C ILE A 48 0.80 -27.29 -14.17
N ASP A 49 0.57 -25.99 -14.10
CA ASP A 49 -0.80 -25.47 -13.97
C ASP A 49 -1.54 -25.66 -15.29
N ARG A 50 -2.43 -26.66 -15.33
CA ARG A 50 -3.22 -26.99 -16.53
C ARG A 50 -4.15 -25.86 -16.98
N ARG A 51 -4.51 -24.94 -16.08
CA ARG A 51 -5.44 -23.83 -16.40
C ARG A 51 -4.73 -22.69 -17.10
N THR A 52 -3.52 -22.35 -16.67
CA THR A 52 -2.73 -21.24 -17.20
C THR A 52 -1.67 -21.68 -18.20
N SER A 53 -1.47 -22.98 -18.35
CA SER A 53 -0.35 -23.58 -19.09
C SER A 53 1.02 -23.10 -18.57
N ALA A 54 1.08 -22.63 -17.35
CA ALA A 54 2.30 -22.20 -16.70
C ALA A 54 3.02 -23.39 -16.06
N VAL A 55 4.34 -23.38 -16.15
CA VAL A 55 5.19 -24.43 -15.59
C VAL A 55 5.94 -23.87 -14.40
N LYS A 56 5.81 -24.54 -13.26
CA LYS A 56 6.51 -24.21 -12.02
C LYS A 56 7.64 -25.20 -11.78
N ILE A 57 8.86 -24.70 -11.74
CA ILE A 57 10.06 -25.50 -11.47
C ILE A 57 10.46 -25.31 -10.01
N HIS A 58 10.75 -26.40 -9.32
CA HIS A 58 11.18 -26.34 -7.92
C HIS A 58 12.47 -25.52 -7.78
N PRO A 59 12.62 -24.67 -6.74
CA PRO A 59 13.80 -23.82 -6.54
C PRO A 59 15.14 -24.55 -6.60
N THR A 60 15.21 -25.79 -6.13
CA THR A 60 16.42 -26.61 -6.20
C THR A 60 16.89 -26.89 -7.63
N MET A 61 15.94 -27.10 -8.55
CA MET A 61 16.27 -27.28 -9.97
C MET A 61 16.70 -25.96 -10.60
N ILE A 62 16.06 -24.87 -10.23
CA ILE A 62 16.45 -23.53 -10.66
C ILE A 62 17.91 -23.25 -10.29
N HIS A 63 18.31 -23.54 -9.04
CA HIS A 63 19.69 -23.38 -8.61
C HIS A 63 20.69 -24.27 -9.38
N ALA A 64 20.35 -25.52 -9.63
CA ALA A 64 21.20 -26.43 -10.41
C ALA A 64 21.36 -25.94 -11.85
N ALA A 65 20.26 -25.48 -12.44
CA ALA A 65 20.23 -24.96 -13.78
C ALA A 65 21.01 -23.63 -13.91
N TYR A 66 20.95 -22.73 -12.91
CA TYR A 66 21.79 -21.53 -12.88
C TYR A 66 23.30 -21.86 -12.90
N ARG A 67 23.74 -22.89 -12.17
CA ARG A 67 25.15 -23.30 -12.22
C ARG A 67 25.57 -23.67 -13.64
N VAL A 68 24.76 -24.44 -14.31
CA VAL A 68 25.04 -24.86 -15.70
C VAL A 68 24.98 -23.68 -16.67
N PHE A 69 24.07 -22.73 -16.48
CA PHE A 69 24.01 -21.51 -17.31
C PHE A 69 25.31 -20.71 -17.24
N PHE A 70 25.91 -20.55 -16.06
CA PHE A 70 27.16 -19.82 -15.89
C PHE A 70 28.41 -20.57 -16.39
N GLU A 71 28.28 -21.86 -16.74
CA GLU A 71 29.34 -22.64 -17.40
C GLU A 71 29.40 -22.37 -18.93
N PHE A 72 28.38 -21.75 -19.52
CA PHE A 72 28.40 -21.38 -20.92
C PHE A 72 29.35 -20.20 -21.18
N PRO A 73 29.94 -20.11 -22.41
CA PRO A 73 30.65 -18.91 -22.84
C PRO A 73 29.79 -17.65 -22.71
N GLU A 74 30.41 -16.51 -22.39
CA GLU A 74 29.69 -15.25 -22.13
C GLU A 74 28.83 -14.81 -23.33
N ASN A 75 29.26 -15.04 -24.56
CA ASN A 75 28.48 -14.73 -25.74
C ASN A 75 27.20 -15.56 -25.84
N VAL A 76 27.26 -16.82 -25.42
CA VAL A 76 26.08 -17.70 -25.40
C VAL A 76 25.12 -17.26 -24.28
N GLN A 77 25.64 -16.94 -23.09
CA GLN A 77 24.84 -16.39 -22.01
C GLN A 77 24.14 -15.08 -22.44
N HIS A 78 24.87 -14.18 -23.11
CA HIS A 78 24.32 -12.94 -23.66
C HIS A 78 23.16 -13.20 -24.63
N ASP A 79 23.37 -14.05 -25.63
CA ASP A 79 22.36 -14.32 -26.67
C ASP A 79 21.11 -14.99 -26.08
N MET A 80 21.28 -15.89 -25.12
CA MET A 80 20.18 -16.51 -24.38
C MET A 80 19.36 -15.44 -23.62
N ARG A 81 20.02 -14.55 -22.87
CA ARG A 81 19.34 -13.46 -22.14
C ARG A 81 18.57 -12.53 -23.08
N VAL A 82 19.17 -12.15 -24.21
CA VAL A 82 18.50 -11.32 -25.22
C VAL A 82 17.28 -12.03 -25.80
N CYS A 83 17.36 -13.34 -26.04
CA CYS A 83 16.24 -14.16 -26.50
C CYS A 83 15.10 -14.17 -25.47
N PHE A 84 15.39 -14.41 -24.20
CA PHE A 84 14.41 -14.36 -23.11
C PHE A 84 13.79 -12.98 -22.97
N ALA A 85 14.60 -11.92 -23.00
CA ALA A 85 14.11 -10.55 -22.91
C ALA A 85 13.08 -10.24 -24.02
N ARG A 86 13.35 -10.66 -25.26
CA ARG A 86 12.44 -10.50 -26.40
C ARG A 86 11.14 -11.29 -26.18
N HIS A 87 11.25 -12.50 -25.66
CA HIS A 87 10.07 -13.33 -25.36
C HIS A 87 9.21 -12.68 -24.28
N PHE A 88 9.79 -12.28 -23.14
CA PHE A 88 9.08 -11.59 -22.07
C PHE A 88 8.41 -10.31 -22.53
N ASN A 89 9.06 -9.52 -23.36
CA ASN A 89 8.46 -8.31 -23.94
C ASN A 89 7.21 -8.63 -24.77
N ARG A 90 7.25 -9.74 -25.54
CA ARG A 90 6.15 -10.17 -26.39
C ARG A 90 4.93 -10.65 -25.59
N ILE A 91 5.15 -11.38 -24.49
CA ILE A 91 4.05 -11.86 -23.62
C ILE A 91 3.58 -10.81 -22.62
N GLY A 92 4.20 -9.61 -22.60
CA GLY A 92 3.80 -8.51 -21.74
C GLY A 92 4.50 -8.46 -20.37
N GLU A 93 5.40 -9.42 -20.09
CA GLU A 93 6.21 -9.49 -18.86
C GLU A 93 7.36 -8.46 -18.91
N SER A 94 6.99 -7.18 -18.92
CA SER A 94 7.92 -6.08 -19.20
C SER A 94 9.06 -5.97 -18.18
N PHE A 95 8.81 -6.35 -16.90
CA PHE A 95 9.85 -6.26 -15.88
C PHE A 95 10.92 -7.35 -16.06
N SER A 96 10.51 -8.58 -16.31
CA SER A 96 11.41 -9.70 -16.62
C SER A 96 12.21 -9.40 -17.90
N SER A 97 11.57 -8.85 -18.92
CA SER A 97 12.24 -8.37 -20.14
C SER A 97 13.33 -7.32 -19.84
N PHE A 98 13.00 -6.33 -19.03
CA PHE A 98 13.95 -5.30 -18.59
C PHE A 98 15.17 -5.90 -17.88
N LEU A 99 14.93 -6.83 -16.93
CA LEU A 99 16.02 -7.45 -16.17
C LEU A 99 16.94 -8.27 -17.07
N GLU A 100 16.39 -9.06 -17.98
CA GLU A 100 17.21 -9.89 -18.88
C GLU A 100 18.04 -9.05 -19.85
N TYR A 101 17.50 -7.97 -20.43
CA TYR A 101 18.30 -7.02 -21.21
C TYR A 101 19.40 -6.37 -20.38
N PHE A 102 19.09 -5.96 -19.15
CA PHE A 102 20.09 -5.38 -18.24
C PHE A 102 21.21 -6.37 -17.92
N LEU A 103 20.86 -7.62 -17.58
CA LEU A 103 21.84 -8.66 -17.28
C LEU A 103 22.68 -9.09 -18.50
N ALA A 104 22.16 -8.86 -19.71
CA ALA A 104 22.90 -9.04 -20.95
C ALA A 104 23.83 -7.85 -21.26
N GLY A 105 23.78 -6.75 -20.51
CA GLY A 105 24.51 -5.53 -20.83
C GLY A 105 23.86 -4.67 -21.93
N GLU A 106 22.68 -5.05 -22.39
CA GLU A 106 21.91 -4.36 -23.44
C GLU A 106 21.12 -3.17 -22.84
N TYR A 107 21.84 -2.20 -22.29
CA TYR A 107 21.27 -1.09 -21.54
C TYR A 107 20.27 -0.24 -22.33
N GLN A 108 20.51 -0.05 -23.64
CA GLN A 108 19.59 0.68 -24.51
C GLN A 108 18.27 -0.07 -24.65
N LEU A 109 18.33 -1.37 -24.94
CA LEU A 109 17.15 -2.21 -25.06
C LEU A 109 16.41 -2.32 -23.72
N ALA A 110 17.12 -2.44 -22.62
CA ALA A 110 16.54 -2.40 -21.28
C ALA A 110 15.80 -1.07 -21.02
N ALA A 111 16.38 0.06 -21.43
CA ALA A 111 15.75 1.37 -21.30
C ALA A 111 14.50 1.53 -22.17
N ASP A 112 14.47 0.91 -23.35
CA ASP A 112 13.38 1.00 -24.31
C ASP A 112 12.18 0.10 -23.97
N VAL A 113 12.34 -0.89 -23.08
CA VAL A 113 11.22 -1.74 -22.63
C VAL A 113 10.13 -0.87 -22.01
N ARG A 114 8.99 -0.76 -22.68
CA ARG A 114 7.82 -0.05 -22.14
C ARG A 114 7.21 -0.84 -21.00
N THR A 115 7.51 -0.47 -19.78
CA THR A 115 6.82 -1.03 -18.61
C THR A 115 5.37 -0.54 -18.60
N ARG A 116 4.46 -1.26 -19.26
CA ARG A 116 3.01 -1.01 -19.22
C ARG A 116 2.42 -1.36 -17.87
N VAL A 117 3.07 -2.24 -17.13
CA VAL A 117 2.66 -2.66 -15.80
C VAL A 117 3.30 -1.71 -14.79
N ARG A 118 2.51 -1.24 -13.83
CA ARG A 118 3.05 -0.68 -12.59
C ARG A 118 3.97 -1.77 -12.03
N VAL A 119 5.28 -1.55 -12.12
CA VAL A 119 6.21 -2.41 -11.41
C VAL A 119 5.85 -2.24 -9.95
N SER A 120 5.31 -3.28 -9.34
CA SER A 120 4.84 -3.20 -7.98
C SER A 120 6.01 -2.85 -7.07
N TYR A 121 5.77 -2.06 -6.04
CA TYR A 121 6.78 -1.76 -5.02
C TYR A 121 7.40 -3.04 -4.48
N PHE A 122 6.60 -4.07 -4.35
CA PHE A 122 6.99 -5.41 -3.94
C PHE A 122 8.01 -6.08 -4.88
N MET A 123 7.77 -6.06 -6.19
CA MET A 123 8.74 -6.58 -7.17
C MET A 123 10.06 -5.79 -7.12
N LEU A 124 9.97 -4.47 -6.90
CA LEU A 124 11.12 -3.61 -6.74
C LEU A 124 11.93 -3.96 -5.48
N MET A 125 11.29 -4.23 -4.36
CA MET A 125 11.99 -4.61 -3.12
C MET A 125 12.63 -5.99 -3.24
N ARG A 126 11.95 -6.97 -3.82
CA ARG A 126 12.55 -8.30 -4.12
C ARG A 126 13.76 -8.21 -5.05
N SER A 127 13.73 -7.30 -6.01
CA SER A 127 14.79 -7.09 -7.00
C SER A 127 15.70 -5.91 -6.68
N SER A 128 15.65 -5.38 -5.46
CA SER A 128 16.30 -4.12 -5.08
C SER A 128 17.81 -4.11 -5.37
N LYS A 129 18.51 -5.22 -5.15
CA LYS A 129 19.93 -5.33 -5.48
C LYS A 129 20.21 -5.26 -6.99
N LEU A 130 19.37 -5.89 -7.82
CA LEU A 130 19.49 -5.81 -9.28
C LEU A 130 19.19 -4.41 -9.80
N LEU A 131 18.16 -3.76 -9.23
CA LEU A 131 17.82 -2.39 -9.57
C LEU A 131 18.90 -1.40 -9.12
N GLN A 132 19.49 -1.61 -7.95
CA GLN A 132 20.66 -0.86 -7.51
C GLN A 132 21.80 -1.00 -8.52
N ARG A 133 22.12 -2.23 -8.95
CA ARG A 133 23.12 -2.49 -9.96
C ARG A 133 22.81 -1.74 -11.26
N PHE A 134 21.57 -1.76 -11.73
CA PHE A 134 21.19 -0.98 -12.90
C PHE A 134 21.44 0.53 -12.72
N VAL A 135 21.07 1.09 -11.56
CA VAL A 135 21.30 2.51 -11.25
C VAL A 135 22.79 2.86 -11.20
N THR A 136 23.64 1.95 -10.74
CA THR A 136 25.09 2.19 -10.56
C THR A 136 25.93 1.80 -11.78
N GLU A 137 25.56 0.73 -12.49
CA GLU A 137 26.35 0.14 -13.57
C GLU A 137 25.93 0.64 -14.96
N CYS A 138 24.67 1.07 -15.14
CA CYS A 138 24.22 1.57 -16.44
C CYS A 138 24.97 2.84 -16.84
N PRO A 139 25.65 2.84 -18.01
CA PRO A 139 26.42 3.99 -18.45
C PRO A 139 25.53 5.20 -18.69
N LEU A 140 25.91 6.37 -18.19
CA LEU A 140 25.17 7.62 -18.42
C LEU A 140 25.18 8.04 -19.91
N SER A 141 26.13 7.53 -20.71
CA SER A 141 26.13 7.67 -22.17
C SER A 141 24.90 7.01 -22.84
N CYS A 142 24.22 6.08 -22.17
CA CYS A 142 22.94 5.54 -22.60
C CYS A 142 21.82 6.54 -22.29
N LYS A 143 21.63 7.56 -23.15
CA LYS A 143 20.68 8.67 -22.93
C LYS A 143 19.26 8.22 -22.61
N ALA A 144 18.77 7.15 -23.26
CA ALA A 144 17.43 6.63 -23.04
C ALA A 144 17.26 6.03 -21.63
N ALA A 145 18.35 5.61 -20.98
CA ALA A 145 18.30 5.04 -19.64
C ALA A 145 18.18 6.10 -18.54
N ILE A 146 18.62 7.34 -18.75
CA ILE A 146 18.68 8.40 -17.72
C ILE A 146 17.34 8.61 -17.00
N PRO A 147 16.19 8.79 -17.67
CA PRO A 147 14.92 8.97 -16.98
C PRO A 147 14.53 7.75 -16.13
N ARG A 148 14.93 6.55 -16.55
CA ARG A 148 14.67 5.31 -15.82
C ARG A 148 15.58 5.18 -14.61
N ILE A 149 16.87 5.49 -14.75
CA ILE A 149 17.84 5.54 -13.65
C ILE A 149 17.34 6.50 -12.58
N LEU A 150 16.95 7.72 -12.95
CA LEU A 150 16.41 8.72 -12.04
C LEU A 150 15.19 8.21 -11.26
N ARG A 151 14.23 7.58 -11.95
CA ARG A 151 13.02 7.02 -11.30
C ARG A 151 13.34 5.86 -10.36
N MET A 152 14.23 4.95 -10.77
CA MET A 152 14.65 3.83 -9.94
C MET A 152 15.45 4.29 -8.73
N ASN A 153 16.34 5.28 -8.91
CA ASN A 153 17.07 5.89 -7.82
C ASN A 153 16.10 6.51 -6.79
N ALA A 154 15.12 7.30 -7.25
CA ALA A 154 14.11 7.90 -6.37
C ALA A 154 13.36 6.86 -5.54
N LEU A 155 13.01 5.72 -6.15
CA LEU A 155 12.30 4.65 -5.48
C LEU A 155 13.19 3.93 -4.45
N LEU A 156 14.42 3.59 -4.84
CA LEU A 156 15.38 2.89 -3.98
C LEU A 156 15.87 3.75 -2.80
N MET A 157 15.70 5.08 -2.87
CA MET A 157 15.98 5.99 -1.73
C MET A 157 15.15 5.66 -0.49
N HIS A 158 14.04 4.95 -0.63
CA HIS A 158 13.17 4.52 0.47
C HIS A 158 13.50 3.10 0.97
N SER A 159 14.50 2.46 0.37
CA SER A 159 14.98 1.12 0.73
C SER A 159 16.19 1.18 1.66
N PRO A 160 16.60 0.02 2.27
CA PRO A 160 17.85 -0.09 3.02
C PRO A 160 19.11 0.23 2.19
N LEU A 161 18.99 0.25 0.86
CA LEU A 161 20.10 0.56 -0.06
C LEU A 161 20.39 2.06 -0.20
N ARG A 162 19.58 2.92 0.40
CA ARG A 162 19.73 4.38 0.35
C ARG A 162 21.16 4.88 0.54
N PRO A 163 21.95 4.41 1.54
CA PRO A 163 23.31 4.91 1.74
C PRO A 163 24.22 4.74 0.53
N MET A 164 24.02 3.70 -0.28
CA MET A 164 24.81 3.38 -1.46
C MET A 164 24.43 4.20 -2.68
N LEU A 165 23.29 4.89 -2.64
CA LEU A 165 22.70 5.63 -3.74
C LEU A 165 22.71 7.16 -3.50
N LEU A 166 23.16 7.58 -2.31
CA LEU A 166 23.31 8.99 -1.99
C LEU A 166 24.30 9.64 -2.97
N GLY A 167 23.93 10.84 -3.46
CA GLY A 167 24.75 11.57 -4.44
C GLY A 167 24.52 11.18 -5.90
N LYS A 168 23.81 10.08 -6.20
CA LYS A 168 23.59 9.65 -7.59
C LYS A 168 22.78 10.67 -8.40
N PHE A 169 21.86 11.39 -7.79
CA PHE A 169 21.16 12.51 -8.46
C PHE A 169 22.13 13.63 -8.85
N ASP A 170 23.04 14.00 -7.95
CA ASP A 170 24.02 15.07 -8.21
C ASP A 170 25.01 14.66 -9.30
N GLU A 171 25.45 13.41 -9.30
CA GLU A 171 26.27 12.82 -10.37
C GLU A 171 25.58 12.96 -11.74
N ILE A 172 24.31 12.55 -11.82
CA ILE A 172 23.54 12.62 -13.08
C ILE A 172 23.30 14.08 -13.50
N ILE A 173 22.97 14.97 -12.54
CA ILE A 173 22.75 16.38 -12.80
C ILE A 173 24.02 17.02 -13.38
N SER A 174 25.18 16.76 -12.77
CA SER A 174 26.48 17.27 -13.26
C SER A 174 26.78 16.69 -14.63
N TRP A 175 26.70 15.39 -14.81
CA TRP A 175 26.99 14.73 -16.09
C TRP A 175 26.11 15.25 -17.24
N VAL A 176 24.79 15.38 -17.00
CA VAL A 176 23.86 15.94 -18.01
C VAL A 176 24.20 17.39 -18.30
N GLY A 177 24.57 18.17 -17.28
CA GLY A 177 24.97 19.59 -17.42
C GLY A 177 26.18 19.77 -18.31
N ASP A 178 27.20 18.94 -18.14
CA ASP A 178 28.49 19.01 -18.84
C ASP A 178 28.48 18.29 -20.19
N SER A 179 27.54 17.38 -20.45
CA SER A 179 27.48 16.58 -21.68
C SER A 179 27.23 17.42 -22.91
N GLU A 180 28.11 17.34 -23.91
CA GLU A 180 27.92 17.96 -25.23
C GLU A 180 26.84 17.26 -26.07
N ASP A 181 26.48 16.03 -25.72
CA ASP A 181 25.53 15.18 -26.43
C ASP A 181 24.05 15.57 -26.23
N HIS A 182 23.74 16.43 -25.27
CA HIS A 182 22.37 16.87 -24.99
C HIS A 182 22.15 18.31 -25.43
N SER A 183 21.06 18.55 -26.14
CA SER A 183 20.60 19.91 -26.43
C SER A 183 20.26 20.68 -25.13
N ALA A 184 20.31 22.02 -25.20
CA ALA A 184 19.96 22.87 -24.06
C ALA A 184 18.54 22.62 -23.53
N ALA A 185 17.60 22.17 -24.36
CA ALA A 185 16.26 21.81 -23.98
C ALA A 185 16.23 20.47 -23.22
N GLU A 186 16.95 19.47 -23.71
CA GLU A 186 17.08 18.17 -23.05
C GLU A 186 17.77 18.27 -21.69
N LYS A 187 18.88 19.02 -21.60
CA LYS A 187 19.57 19.33 -20.34
C LYS A 187 18.60 19.91 -19.32
N ARG A 188 17.90 20.98 -19.68
CA ARG A 188 16.90 21.58 -18.79
C ARG A 188 15.84 20.56 -18.32
N ARG A 189 15.29 19.79 -19.26
CA ARG A 189 14.28 18.78 -18.97
C ARG A 189 14.80 17.73 -17.99
N LEU A 190 15.93 17.11 -18.26
CA LEU A 190 16.50 16.05 -17.43
C LEU A 190 16.92 16.55 -16.06
N ILE A 191 17.55 17.74 -15.98
CA ILE A 191 17.98 18.36 -14.72
C ILE A 191 16.76 18.75 -13.87
N SER A 192 15.73 19.37 -14.49
CA SER A 192 14.48 19.67 -13.78
C SER A 192 13.82 18.39 -13.24
N TYR A 193 13.74 17.33 -14.04
CA TYR A 193 13.20 16.05 -13.62
C TYR A 193 14.02 15.41 -12.49
N ALA A 194 15.35 15.47 -12.58
CA ALA A 194 16.24 14.99 -11.54
C ALA A 194 16.02 15.71 -10.21
N TYR A 195 15.90 17.04 -10.19
CA TYR A 195 15.59 17.80 -8.98
C TYR A 195 14.19 17.49 -8.43
N ALA A 196 13.19 17.33 -9.30
CA ALA A 196 11.85 16.97 -8.88
C ALA A 196 11.82 15.61 -8.17
N LEU A 197 12.56 14.61 -8.67
CA LEU A 197 12.67 13.31 -8.03
C LEU A 197 13.59 13.34 -6.80
N LYS A 198 14.67 14.13 -6.84
CA LYS A 198 15.58 14.31 -5.69
C LYS A 198 14.84 14.89 -4.47
N SER A 199 13.77 15.66 -4.68
CA SER A 199 12.97 16.16 -3.56
C SER A 199 12.43 15.05 -2.64
N ASN A 200 12.26 13.83 -3.16
CA ASN A 200 11.84 12.68 -2.35
C ASN A 200 12.95 12.12 -1.43
N GLU A 201 14.23 12.42 -1.69
CA GLU A 201 15.32 12.08 -0.74
C GLU A 201 15.19 12.82 0.57
N ASP A 202 14.65 14.03 0.50
CA ASP A 202 14.61 15.00 1.58
C ASP A 202 13.21 15.17 2.19
N LEU A 203 12.34 14.13 2.10
CA LEU A 203 10.99 14.17 2.70
C LEU A 203 11.01 14.56 4.20
N TYR A 204 12.15 14.33 4.87
CA TYR A 204 12.35 14.70 6.27
C TYR A 204 12.79 16.16 6.50
N SER A 205 12.97 16.94 5.44
CA SER A 205 13.36 18.35 5.52
C SER A 205 12.62 19.15 4.47
N LEU A 206 11.55 19.84 4.89
CA LEU A 206 10.76 20.70 3.99
C LEU A 206 11.64 21.74 3.28
N ASP A 207 12.67 22.26 3.94
CA ASP A 207 13.57 23.26 3.35
C ASP A 207 14.38 22.66 2.19
N LYS A 208 14.98 21.48 2.39
CA LYS A 208 15.75 20.79 1.34
C LYS A 208 14.83 20.31 0.24
N MET A 209 13.71 19.65 0.59
CA MET A 209 12.69 19.22 -0.35
C MET A 209 12.20 20.40 -1.18
N GLY A 210 11.83 21.50 -0.52
CA GLY A 210 11.36 22.71 -1.17
C GLY A 210 12.40 23.38 -2.07
N ALA A 211 13.68 23.40 -1.67
CA ALA A 211 14.76 23.90 -2.49
C ALA A 211 14.90 23.10 -3.79
N ASN A 212 14.82 21.76 -3.72
CA ASN A 212 14.86 20.91 -4.90
C ASN A 212 13.62 21.09 -5.80
N ILE A 213 12.42 21.15 -5.22
CA ILE A 213 11.18 21.41 -5.95
C ILE A 213 11.26 22.78 -6.66
N LYS A 214 11.72 23.81 -5.96
CA LYS A 214 11.86 25.14 -6.55
C LYS A 214 12.85 25.15 -7.72
N ARG A 215 14.02 24.53 -7.57
CA ARG A 215 15.00 24.39 -8.67
C ARG A 215 14.41 23.68 -9.87
N ALA A 216 13.67 22.59 -9.62
CA ALA A 216 12.96 21.88 -10.68
C ALA A 216 11.95 22.79 -11.38
N TYR A 217 11.13 23.51 -10.62
CA TYR A 217 10.08 24.38 -11.13
C TYR A 217 10.62 25.58 -11.92
N ASP A 218 11.70 26.19 -11.47
CA ASP A 218 12.35 27.30 -12.18
C ASP A 218 12.89 26.88 -13.57
N LEU A 219 13.25 25.61 -13.74
CA LEU A 219 13.68 25.01 -15.00
C LEU A 219 12.52 24.50 -15.86
N PHE A 220 11.35 24.31 -15.27
CA PHE A 220 10.17 23.74 -15.90
C PHE A 220 9.50 24.78 -16.82
N LYS A 221 9.34 24.47 -18.11
CA LYS A 221 8.75 25.39 -19.08
C LYS A 221 7.43 24.96 -19.67
N ILE A 222 7.16 23.65 -19.73
CA ILE A 222 6.00 23.09 -20.43
C ILE A 222 5.29 22.06 -19.54
N ARG A 223 3.99 22.24 -19.35
CA ARG A 223 3.12 21.27 -18.65
C ARG A 223 3.22 19.90 -19.33
N ARG A 224 3.41 18.83 -18.54
CA ARG A 224 3.42 17.41 -18.95
C ARG A 224 4.68 16.93 -19.67
N GLU A 225 5.82 17.56 -19.48
CA GLU A 225 7.10 17.02 -19.98
C GLU A 225 7.56 15.77 -19.24
N TYR A 226 7.03 15.50 -18.04
CA TYR A 226 7.49 14.43 -17.17
C TYR A 226 6.44 13.37 -16.95
N GLU A 227 6.88 12.11 -16.96
CA GLU A 227 6.05 11.02 -16.45
C GLU A 227 5.99 11.11 -14.92
N ALA A 228 4.78 11.02 -14.36
CA ALA A 228 4.60 10.89 -12.92
C ALA A 228 5.34 9.65 -12.38
N PRO A 229 5.88 9.72 -11.17
CA PRO A 229 6.38 8.53 -10.50
C PRO A 229 5.30 7.45 -10.46
N LYS A 230 5.68 6.19 -10.69
CA LYS A 230 4.76 5.04 -10.69
C LYS A 230 4.60 4.41 -9.30
N PHE A 231 4.93 5.12 -8.27
CA PHE A 231 4.75 4.73 -6.86
C PHE A 231 3.90 5.78 -6.15
N PRO A 232 3.15 5.40 -5.10
CA PRO A 232 2.31 6.36 -4.39
C PRO A 232 3.16 7.40 -3.67
N TRP A 233 2.72 8.66 -3.68
CA TRP A 233 3.41 9.75 -3.03
C TRP A 233 3.57 9.53 -1.52
N THR A 234 2.58 8.90 -0.87
CA THR A 234 2.61 8.57 0.56
C THR A 234 3.51 7.40 0.91
N MET A 235 4.10 6.69 -0.08
CA MET A 235 4.84 5.44 0.13
C MET A 235 4.05 4.40 0.94
N TYR A 236 2.73 4.38 0.77
CA TYR A 236 1.76 3.55 1.51
C TYR A 236 1.64 3.87 3.00
N ALA A 237 2.21 4.96 3.48
CA ALA A 237 1.99 5.40 4.87
C ALA A 237 0.53 5.85 5.07
N PRO A 238 -0.10 5.47 6.19
CA PRO A 238 -1.48 5.85 6.52
C PRO A 238 -1.67 7.34 6.89
N SER A 239 -0.61 8.15 6.90
CA SER A 239 -0.68 9.56 7.29
C SER A 239 0.32 10.40 6.50
N VAL A 240 -0.13 11.54 6.00
CA VAL A 240 0.70 12.55 5.34
C VAL A 240 1.36 13.46 6.38
N PHE A 241 0.65 13.78 7.47
CA PHE A 241 1.20 14.58 8.57
C PHE A 241 2.46 13.93 9.15
N CYS A 242 2.39 12.64 9.46
CA CYS A 242 3.53 11.90 10.00
C CYS A 242 4.71 11.76 9.01
N LEU A 243 4.49 11.92 7.71
CA LEU A 243 5.57 11.97 6.72
C LEU A 243 6.31 13.31 6.74
N ILE A 244 5.61 14.39 7.04
CA ILE A 244 6.10 15.78 6.84
C ILE A 244 6.47 16.46 8.14
N HIS A 245 5.63 16.33 9.20
CA HIS A 245 5.82 17.03 10.48
C HIS A 245 7.07 16.55 11.21
N ARG A 246 7.84 17.51 11.75
CA ARG A 246 9.08 17.26 12.48
C ARG A 246 9.04 17.87 13.87
N ARG A 247 9.71 17.19 14.79
CA ARG A 247 9.78 17.59 16.21
C ARG A 247 10.24 19.03 16.36
N GLY A 248 9.51 19.78 17.16
CA GLY A 248 9.81 21.17 17.47
C GLY A 248 9.53 22.18 16.36
N HIS A 249 9.06 21.72 15.19
CA HIS A 249 8.67 22.61 14.12
C HIS A 249 7.26 23.16 14.31
N SER A 250 6.99 24.34 13.77
CA SER A 250 5.65 24.92 13.76
C SER A 250 4.80 24.28 12.67
N MET A 251 3.72 23.59 13.04
CA MET A 251 2.79 22.99 12.10
C MET A 251 2.23 23.99 11.08
N GLN A 252 1.96 25.23 11.52
CA GLN A 252 1.45 26.28 10.64
C GLN A 252 2.47 26.68 9.58
N THR A 253 3.74 26.79 9.98
CA THR A 253 4.85 27.10 9.07
C THR A 253 5.06 25.95 8.07
N GLU A 254 5.08 24.70 8.57
CA GLU A 254 5.19 23.51 7.73
C GLU A 254 4.02 23.39 6.76
N ASN A 255 2.79 23.65 7.22
CA ASN A 255 1.61 23.61 6.36
C ASN A 255 1.70 24.64 5.21
N ALA A 256 2.11 25.85 5.52
CA ALA A 256 2.29 26.90 4.50
C ALA A 256 3.39 26.54 3.49
N GLN A 257 4.53 26.05 3.98
CA GLN A 257 5.64 25.59 3.12
C GLN A 257 5.22 24.39 2.27
N PHE A 258 4.62 23.38 2.89
CA PHE A 258 4.19 22.16 2.21
C PHE A 258 3.14 22.47 1.13
N THR A 259 2.15 23.29 1.43
CA THR A 259 1.12 23.70 0.46
C THR A 259 1.76 24.34 -0.77
N ARG A 260 2.73 25.25 -0.59
CA ARG A 260 3.44 25.91 -1.67
C ARG A 260 4.25 24.92 -2.52
N TYR A 261 5.02 24.04 -1.89
CA TYR A 261 5.88 23.10 -2.59
C TYR A 261 5.07 22.00 -3.27
N GLN A 262 4.02 21.51 -2.61
CA GLN A 262 3.13 20.51 -3.16
C GLN A 262 2.40 21.00 -4.42
N HIS A 263 2.01 22.27 -4.44
CA HIS A 263 1.42 22.88 -5.64
C HIS A 263 2.39 22.83 -6.83
N MET A 264 3.63 23.28 -6.63
CA MET A 264 4.68 23.23 -7.66
C MET A 264 4.95 21.79 -8.14
N TYR A 265 5.09 20.85 -7.21
CA TYR A 265 5.33 19.43 -7.48
C TYR A 265 4.18 18.80 -8.30
N THR A 266 2.96 19.07 -7.90
CA THR A 266 1.75 18.57 -8.59
C THR A 266 1.62 19.16 -10.00
N GLU A 267 1.95 20.43 -10.18
CA GLU A 267 1.92 21.07 -11.49
C GLU A 267 2.92 20.44 -12.46
N MET A 268 4.13 20.11 -11.99
CA MET A 268 5.17 19.48 -12.81
C MET A 268 4.86 18.01 -13.12
N LEU A 269 4.52 17.21 -12.11
CA LEU A 269 4.48 15.76 -12.21
C LEU A 269 3.05 15.17 -12.24
N ASN A 270 2.02 15.97 -12.02
CA ASN A 270 0.63 15.51 -11.89
C ASN A 270 0.47 14.38 -10.84
N HIS A 271 1.24 14.44 -9.75
CA HIS A 271 1.38 13.39 -8.75
C HIS A 271 1.23 13.98 -7.34
N GLY A 272 0.73 13.19 -6.38
CA GLY A 272 0.53 13.63 -4.98
C GLY A 272 -0.56 14.68 -4.80
N LYS A 273 -1.55 14.75 -5.69
CA LYS A 273 -2.66 15.70 -5.58
C LYS A 273 -3.38 15.54 -4.25
N TYR A 274 -3.81 16.67 -3.69
CA TYR A 274 -4.56 16.74 -2.43
C TYR A 274 -3.80 16.34 -1.17
N ALA A 275 -2.52 15.98 -1.25
CA ALA A 275 -1.72 15.65 -0.08
C ALA A 275 -1.67 16.80 0.95
N GLN A 276 -1.67 18.08 0.50
CA GLN A 276 -1.71 19.23 1.41
C GLN A 276 -3.06 19.36 2.14
N MET A 277 -4.18 18.95 1.52
CA MET A 277 -5.48 18.91 2.20
C MET A 277 -5.48 17.87 3.31
N ILE A 278 -4.89 16.70 3.05
CA ILE A 278 -4.75 15.64 4.04
C ILE A 278 -3.87 16.12 5.20
N PHE A 279 -2.69 16.70 4.90
CA PHE A 279 -1.82 17.28 5.94
C PHE A 279 -2.56 18.30 6.80
N THR A 280 -3.30 19.23 6.19
CA THR A 280 -4.07 20.25 6.92
C THR A 280 -5.18 19.63 7.76
N GLY A 281 -5.90 18.63 7.21
CA GLY A 281 -6.95 17.91 7.94
C GLY A 281 -6.40 17.14 9.14
N GLU A 282 -5.28 16.45 8.96
CA GLU A 282 -4.59 15.73 10.05
C GLU A 282 -4.01 16.70 11.10
N MET A 283 -3.44 17.83 10.67
CA MET A 283 -2.99 18.88 11.59
C MET A 283 -4.15 19.37 12.48
N LYS A 284 -5.33 19.64 11.88
CA LYS A 284 -6.54 20.02 12.64
C LYS A 284 -6.95 18.93 13.62
N TYR A 285 -6.96 17.66 13.18
CA TYR A 285 -7.21 16.52 14.04
C TYR A 285 -6.29 16.49 15.26
N TYR A 286 -4.98 16.61 15.05
CA TYR A 286 -4.01 16.57 16.14
C TYR A 286 -4.10 17.79 17.08
N GLN A 287 -4.63 18.92 16.59
CA GLN A 287 -4.91 20.12 17.40
C GLN A 287 -6.28 20.08 18.11
N GLY A 288 -7.12 19.07 17.81
CA GLY A 288 -8.44 18.89 18.43
C GLY A 288 -9.60 19.55 17.66
N ASP A 289 -9.35 20.14 16.47
CA ASP A 289 -10.41 20.59 15.57
C ASP A 289 -10.89 19.41 14.71
N LEU A 290 -11.69 18.54 15.34
CA LEU A 290 -12.11 17.27 14.76
C LEU A 290 -13.08 17.44 13.57
N THR A 291 -13.99 18.37 13.68
CA THR A 291 -14.98 18.65 12.62
C THR A 291 -14.32 19.24 11.39
N GLY A 292 -13.50 20.27 11.56
CA GLY A 292 -12.75 20.86 10.45
C GLY A 292 -11.71 19.90 9.85
N GLY A 293 -11.18 18.96 10.66
CA GLY A 293 -10.34 17.85 10.20
C GLY A 293 -11.13 16.90 9.31
N LEU A 294 -12.30 16.43 9.79
CA LEU A 294 -13.16 15.50 9.07
C LEU A 294 -13.60 16.06 7.71
N GLU A 295 -14.03 17.32 7.66
CA GLU A 295 -14.46 18.00 6.42
C GLU A 295 -13.34 17.98 5.36
N LEU A 296 -12.11 18.36 5.73
CA LEU A 296 -10.99 18.39 4.79
C LEU A 296 -10.56 16.99 4.35
N LEU A 297 -10.53 16.02 5.26
CA LEU A 297 -10.12 14.65 4.98
C LEU A 297 -11.13 13.94 4.08
N SER A 298 -12.43 14.11 4.35
CA SER A 298 -13.50 13.56 3.51
C SER A 298 -13.50 14.17 2.11
N ALA A 299 -13.28 15.49 2.01
CA ALA A 299 -13.14 16.16 0.71
C ALA A 299 -11.91 15.65 -0.04
N ALA A 300 -10.76 15.48 0.63
CA ALA A 300 -9.56 14.94 0.02
C ALA A 300 -9.77 13.50 -0.47
N ALA A 301 -10.41 12.64 0.32
CA ALA A 301 -10.73 11.27 -0.07
C ALA A 301 -11.63 11.20 -1.30
N SER A 302 -12.61 12.10 -1.39
CA SER A 302 -13.54 12.20 -2.54
C SER A 302 -12.84 12.68 -3.82
N PHE A 303 -11.85 13.56 -3.69
CA PHE A 303 -11.09 14.08 -4.85
C PHE A 303 -9.99 13.15 -5.32
N CYS A 304 -9.48 12.28 -4.47
CA CYS A 304 -8.47 11.30 -4.86
C CYS A 304 -9.08 10.26 -5.80
N SER A 305 -8.56 10.16 -7.02
CA SER A 305 -8.94 9.11 -7.94
C SER A 305 -8.41 7.76 -7.45
N VAL A 306 -9.30 6.79 -7.28
CA VAL A 306 -8.94 5.43 -6.86
C VAL A 306 -7.90 4.80 -7.81
N ARG A 307 -7.95 5.10 -9.10
CA ARG A 307 -7.02 4.55 -10.10
C ARG A 307 -5.62 5.17 -10.06
N GLU A 308 -5.53 6.43 -9.66
CA GLU A 308 -4.29 7.20 -9.74
C GLU A 308 -3.63 7.44 -8.39
N GLN A 309 -4.40 7.48 -7.30
CA GLN A 309 -3.95 7.90 -5.98
C GLN A 309 -4.58 7.08 -4.82
N GLY A 310 -4.75 5.77 -5.01
CA GLY A 310 -5.41 4.90 -4.03
C GLY A 310 -4.77 4.96 -2.64
N ALA A 311 -3.44 4.88 -2.54
CA ALA A 311 -2.75 4.98 -1.25
C ALA A 311 -2.91 6.37 -0.59
N THR A 312 -2.97 7.46 -1.38
CA THR A 312 -3.25 8.81 -0.85
C THR A 312 -4.68 8.91 -0.34
N ARG A 313 -5.64 8.30 -1.05
CA ARG A 313 -7.03 8.18 -0.61
C ARG A 313 -7.14 7.42 0.71
N LEU A 314 -6.42 6.28 0.85
CA LEU A 314 -6.39 5.50 2.08
C LEU A 314 -5.88 6.30 3.28
N ALA A 315 -4.86 7.15 3.11
CA ALA A 315 -4.38 8.02 4.18
C ALA A 315 -5.46 9.03 4.63
N ALA A 316 -6.21 9.61 3.68
CA ALA A 316 -7.34 10.49 3.99
C ALA A 316 -8.46 9.74 4.71
N LEU A 317 -8.86 8.57 4.22
CA LEU A 317 -9.91 7.74 4.83
C LEU A 317 -9.53 7.28 6.24
N TYR A 318 -8.30 6.82 6.45
CA TYR A 318 -7.83 6.41 7.77
C TYR A 318 -7.93 7.55 8.79
N SER A 319 -7.48 8.74 8.42
CA SER A 319 -7.51 9.89 9.32
C SER A 319 -8.94 10.44 9.52
N ALA A 320 -9.80 10.39 8.49
CA ALA A 320 -11.23 10.72 8.61
C ALA A 320 -11.96 9.74 9.55
N ALA A 321 -11.68 8.43 9.46
CA ALA A 321 -12.23 7.42 10.37
C ALA A 321 -11.87 7.71 11.85
N LYS A 322 -10.65 8.19 12.11
CA LYS A 322 -10.24 8.62 13.46
C LYS A 322 -11.07 9.81 13.96
N CYS A 323 -11.36 10.78 13.09
CA CYS A 323 -12.26 11.90 13.44
C CYS A 323 -13.66 11.38 13.77
N CYS A 324 -14.22 10.48 12.97
CA CYS A 324 -15.54 9.87 13.24
C CYS A 324 -15.56 9.13 14.58
N LEU A 325 -14.49 8.40 14.94
CA LEU A 325 -14.38 7.76 16.25
C LEU A 325 -14.43 8.74 17.40
N TYR A 326 -13.76 9.89 17.30
CA TYR A 326 -13.82 10.93 18.32
C TYR A 326 -15.22 11.57 18.43
N LEU A 327 -15.83 11.84 17.29
CA LEU A 327 -17.14 12.52 17.21
C LEU A 327 -18.30 11.58 17.57
N GLY A 328 -18.08 10.26 17.60
CA GLY A 328 -19.15 9.27 17.73
C GLY A 328 -20.05 9.18 16.49
N ASP A 329 -19.53 9.62 15.34
CA ASP A 329 -20.20 9.52 14.04
C ASP A 329 -20.08 8.09 13.51
N TYR A 330 -21.03 7.23 13.90
CA TYR A 330 -21.01 5.84 13.52
C TYR A 330 -21.34 5.61 12.04
N GLU A 331 -22.22 6.44 11.45
CA GLU A 331 -22.59 6.33 10.03
C GLU A 331 -21.38 6.64 9.15
N GLY A 332 -20.74 7.78 9.35
CA GLY A 332 -19.53 8.16 8.64
C GLY A 332 -18.38 7.17 8.86
N PHE A 333 -18.23 6.65 10.08
CA PHE A 333 -17.20 5.64 10.36
C PHE A 333 -17.39 4.36 9.54
N TYR A 334 -18.62 3.82 9.48
CA TYR A 334 -18.88 2.58 8.73
C TYR A 334 -18.87 2.79 7.22
N GLU A 335 -19.29 3.94 6.70
CA GLU A 335 -19.09 4.28 5.29
C GLU A 335 -17.60 4.28 4.91
N ILE A 336 -16.76 4.90 5.74
CA ILE A 336 -15.32 4.93 5.51
C ILE A 336 -14.70 3.53 5.61
N LEU A 337 -15.11 2.72 6.59
CA LEU A 337 -14.63 1.33 6.69
C LEU A 337 -14.99 0.51 5.45
N THR A 338 -16.18 0.67 4.91
CA THR A 338 -16.60 0.00 3.67
C THR A 338 -15.72 0.40 2.50
N ASP A 339 -15.42 1.68 2.36
CA ASP A 339 -14.52 2.22 1.33
C ASP A 339 -13.09 1.63 1.44
N ILE A 340 -12.58 1.47 2.65
CA ILE A 340 -11.26 0.85 2.89
C ILE A 340 -11.31 -0.64 2.58
N HIS A 341 -12.35 -1.36 3.00
CA HIS A 341 -12.56 -2.78 2.67
C HIS A 341 -12.70 -3.04 1.16
N ASP A 342 -13.43 -2.19 0.46
CA ASP A 342 -13.55 -2.30 -0.99
C ASP A 342 -12.19 -2.16 -1.68
N THR A 343 -11.30 -1.32 -1.13
CA THR A 343 -9.91 -1.19 -1.60
C THR A 343 -9.08 -2.44 -1.31
N GLU A 344 -9.26 -3.06 -0.14
CA GLU A 344 -8.58 -4.31 0.23
C GLU A 344 -8.92 -5.45 -0.74
N HIS A 345 -10.19 -5.55 -1.12
CA HIS A 345 -10.69 -6.62 -1.98
C HIS A 345 -10.62 -6.30 -3.49
N ALA A 346 -10.28 -5.07 -3.85
CA ALA A 346 -10.08 -4.71 -5.24
C ALA A 346 -8.79 -5.35 -5.77
N HIS A 347 -8.91 -6.34 -6.65
CA HIS A 347 -7.79 -7.07 -7.26
C HIS A 347 -6.90 -6.22 -8.20
N VAL A 348 -6.97 -4.90 -8.11
CA VAL A 348 -6.30 -3.98 -9.05
C VAL A 348 -4.86 -3.67 -8.63
N ASN A 349 -4.57 -3.67 -7.32
CA ASN A 349 -3.25 -3.35 -6.77
C ASN A 349 -3.07 -4.03 -5.40
N ALA A 350 -2.20 -5.04 -5.36
CA ALA A 350 -1.95 -5.82 -4.15
C ALA A 350 -1.40 -4.96 -3.00
N GLU A 351 -0.56 -3.96 -3.30
CA GLU A 351 0.04 -3.11 -2.28
C GLU A 351 -0.97 -2.12 -1.67
N GLU A 352 -1.93 -1.64 -2.45
CA GLU A 352 -3.03 -0.83 -1.91
C GLU A 352 -3.94 -1.68 -1.01
N GLY A 353 -4.15 -2.96 -1.36
CA GLY A 353 -4.84 -3.93 -0.50
C GLY A 353 -4.13 -4.13 0.84
N GLU A 354 -2.81 -4.31 0.83
CA GLU A 354 -2.03 -4.43 2.07
C GLU A 354 -2.03 -3.14 2.90
N CYS A 355 -1.99 -1.97 2.26
CA CYS A 355 -2.14 -0.68 2.94
C CYS A 355 -3.54 -0.54 3.58
N ALA A 356 -4.59 -0.98 2.88
CA ALA A 356 -5.95 -1.00 3.41
C ALA A 356 -6.05 -1.91 4.65
N LYS A 357 -5.47 -3.12 4.61
CA LYS A 357 -5.38 -4.02 5.78
C LYS A 357 -4.69 -3.35 6.96
N LEU A 358 -3.57 -2.64 6.70
CA LEU A 358 -2.85 -1.91 7.76
C LEU A 358 -3.75 -0.84 8.38
N CYS A 359 -4.46 -0.03 7.58
CA CYS A 359 -5.41 0.98 8.06
C CYS A 359 -6.53 0.34 8.90
N LEU A 360 -7.13 -0.75 8.43
CA LEU A 360 -8.16 -1.49 9.16
C LEU A 360 -7.64 -2.05 10.49
N GLY A 361 -6.42 -2.61 10.49
CA GLY A 361 -5.77 -3.11 11.70
C GLY A 361 -5.56 -2.01 12.75
N LEU A 362 -5.09 -0.84 12.34
CA LEU A 362 -4.90 0.32 13.21
C LEU A 362 -6.24 0.83 13.78
N LEU A 363 -7.26 0.99 12.93
CA LEU A 363 -8.60 1.44 13.37
C LEU A 363 -9.24 0.45 14.34
N ARG A 364 -9.10 -0.85 14.09
CA ARG A 364 -9.55 -1.90 14.99
C ARG A 364 -8.83 -1.84 16.33
N GLY A 365 -7.52 -1.59 16.31
CA GLY A 365 -6.73 -1.38 17.52
C GLY A 365 -7.24 -0.22 18.36
N LEU A 366 -7.57 0.90 17.75
CA LEU A 366 -8.11 2.08 18.42
C LEU A 366 -9.53 1.85 18.97
N ARG A 367 -10.41 1.25 18.16
CA ARG A 367 -11.80 0.96 18.54
C ARG A 367 -11.92 -0.07 19.66
N GLY A 368 -10.97 -0.98 19.77
CA GLY A 368 -11.03 -2.09 20.72
C GLY A 368 -11.99 -3.18 20.26
N GLY A 369 -11.54 -4.07 19.44
CA GLY A 369 -12.26 -5.26 18.98
C GLY A 369 -11.56 -6.55 19.37
N GLY A 370 -12.22 -7.70 19.13
CA GLY A 370 -11.60 -9.02 19.26
C GLY A 370 -10.50 -9.22 18.21
N PHE A 371 -9.66 -10.23 18.44
CA PHE A 371 -8.64 -10.65 17.51
C PHE A 371 -9.27 -11.55 16.46
N ASP A 372 -8.89 -11.34 15.21
CA ASP A 372 -9.26 -12.18 14.08
C ASP A 372 -8.05 -12.54 13.24
N ASP A 373 -8.28 -13.33 12.19
CA ASP A 373 -7.24 -13.80 11.28
C ASP A 373 -6.48 -12.67 10.61
N MET A 374 -7.12 -11.51 10.39
CA MET A 374 -6.48 -10.33 9.81
C MET A 374 -5.39 -9.75 10.72
N TRP A 375 -5.65 -9.65 12.03
CA TRP A 375 -4.64 -9.22 12.99
C TRP A 375 -3.48 -10.19 13.06
N TYR A 376 -3.80 -11.48 13.05
CA TYR A 376 -2.78 -12.52 13.03
C TYR A 376 -1.92 -12.42 11.77
N ALA A 377 -2.53 -12.22 10.60
CA ALA A 377 -1.82 -12.06 9.33
C ALA A 377 -0.89 -10.83 9.34
N ILE A 378 -1.35 -9.67 9.87
CA ILE A 378 -0.52 -8.46 9.98
C ILE A 378 0.62 -8.67 10.99
N CYS A 379 0.42 -9.47 12.04
CA CYS A 379 1.42 -9.74 13.07
C CYS A 379 2.35 -10.91 12.73
N SER A 380 2.07 -11.70 11.69
CA SER A 380 2.93 -12.77 11.21
C SER A 380 4.18 -12.24 10.50
N GLU A 381 5.24 -13.05 10.46
CA GLU A 381 6.51 -12.66 9.80
C GLU A 381 6.37 -12.46 8.29
N ASP A 382 5.33 -13.02 7.67
CA ASP A 382 5.06 -12.89 6.22
C ASP A 382 4.49 -11.51 5.83
N SER A 383 4.18 -10.63 6.80
CA SER A 383 3.64 -9.29 6.54
C SER A 383 4.67 -8.25 6.10
N ASP A 384 5.91 -8.65 5.83
CA ASP A 384 7.01 -7.73 5.42
C ASP A 384 6.86 -7.16 4.00
N LEU A 385 5.78 -7.50 3.29
CA LEU A 385 5.54 -7.10 1.89
C LEU A 385 5.55 -5.59 1.67
N LEU A 386 5.04 -4.81 2.64
CA LEU A 386 5.03 -3.35 2.59
C LEU A 386 5.96 -2.69 3.61
N CYS A 387 6.77 -3.47 4.32
CA CYS A 387 7.61 -2.92 5.38
C CYS A 387 8.73 -2.06 4.78
N ASN A 388 8.44 -0.79 4.59
CA ASN A 388 9.40 0.24 4.27
C ASN A 388 9.57 1.17 5.47
N ARG A 389 10.52 2.10 5.37
CA ARG A 389 10.81 3.07 6.44
C ARG A 389 9.58 3.85 6.95
N TYR A 390 8.60 4.10 6.09
CA TYR A 390 7.42 4.91 6.43
C TYR A 390 6.26 4.11 6.98
N THR A 391 6.17 2.84 6.61
CA THR A 391 5.11 1.92 7.08
C THR A 391 5.55 1.10 8.29
N ALA A 392 6.85 0.84 8.45
CA ALA A 392 7.40 0.08 9.58
C ALA A 392 6.91 0.54 10.97
N PRO A 393 6.80 1.87 11.27
CA PRO A 393 6.24 2.32 12.53
C PRO A 393 4.81 1.85 12.78
N TYR A 394 3.98 1.84 11.74
CA TYR A 394 2.58 1.45 11.85
C TYR A 394 2.42 -0.06 12.02
N PHE A 395 3.24 -0.88 11.36
CA PHE A 395 3.30 -2.31 11.63
C PHE A 395 3.75 -2.61 13.05
N ALA A 396 4.77 -1.88 13.54
CA ALA A 396 5.21 -1.97 14.94
C ALA A 396 4.06 -1.62 15.90
N LEU A 397 3.27 -0.58 15.60
CA LEU A 397 2.14 -0.18 16.42
C LEU A 397 1.02 -1.22 16.44
N VAL A 398 0.66 -1.82 15.30
CA VAL A 398 -0.32 -2.91 15.24
C VAL A 398 0.14 -4.10 16.07
N LYS A 399 1.41 -4.51 15.95
CA LYS A 399 2.01 -5.59 16.74
C LYS A 399 2.00 -5.26 18.25
N ALA A 400 2.37 -4.03 18.61
CA ALA A 400 2.35 -3.58 20.01
C ALA A 400 0.93 -3.62 20.61
N MET A 401 -0.07 -3.12 19.88
CA MET A 401 -1.48 -3.18 20.31
C MET A 401 -1.96 -4.63 20.42
N TYR A 402 -1.57 -5.49 19.49
CA TYR A 402 -1.89 -6.92 19.55
C TYR A 402 -1.32 -7.57 20.81
N PHE A 403 -0.03 -7.38 21.10
CA PHE A 403 0.59 -7.95 22.32
C PHE A 403 -0.06 -7.42 23.58
N LEU A 404 -0.31 -6.11 23.64
CA LEU A 404 -0.94 -5.48 24.79
C LEU A 404 -2.34 -6.02 25.08
N ARG A 405 -3.19 -6.11 24.05
CA ARG A 405 -4.57 -6.59 24.18
C ARG A 405 -4.68 -8.10 24.40
N SER A 406 -3.67 -8.87 23.95
CA SER A 406 -3.57 -10.32 24.21
C SER A 406 -2.98 -10.64 25.58
N GLY A 407 -2.61 -9.64 26.38
CA GLY A 407 -1.92 -9.84 27.65
C GLY A 407 -0.49 -10.36 27.52
N LYS A 408 0.11 -10.28 26.33
CA LYS A 408 1.48 -10.74 26.03
C LYS A 408 2.50 -9.64 26.37
N TYR A 409 2.49 -9.16 27.62
CA TYR A 409 3.29 -8.01 28.05
C TYR A 409 4.79 -8.26 27.96
N ASP A 410 5.25 -9.48 28.24
CA ASP A 410 6.67 -9.88 28.11
C ASP A 410 7.15 -9.78 26.65
N MET A 411 6.32 -10.23 25.69
CA MET A 411 6.65 -10.11 24.29
C MET A 411 6.73 -8.65 23.85
N LEU A 412 5.80 -7.79 24.27
CA LEU A 412 5.88 -6.37 23.99
C LEU A 412 7.15 -5.78 24.59
N SER A 413 7.48 -6.11 25.84
CA SER A 413 8.68 -5.65 26.51
C SER A 413 9.96 -6.06 25.76
N GLY A 414 10.00 -7.29 25.23
CA GLY A 414 11.14 -7.82 24.44
C GLY A 414 11.34 -7.12 23.09
N HIS A 415 10.28 -6.58 22.49
CA HIS A 415 10.33 -5.89 21.19
C HIS A 415 10.41 -4.36 21.30
N THR A 416 10.39 -3.80 22.50
CA THR A 416 10.28 -2.34 22.75
C THR A 416 11.33 -1.54 21.98
N GLU A 417 12.60 -1.97 22.02
CA GLU A 417 13.70 -1.26 21.35
C GLU A 417 13.53 -1.26 19.84
N GLN A 418 13.15 -2.40 19.25
CA GLN A 418 12.87 -2.52 17.82
C GLN A 418 11.71 -1.60 17.40
N PHE A 419 10.65 -1.55 18.20
CA PHE A 419 9.49 -0.71 17.91
C PHE A 419 9.82 0.78 18.00
N PHE A 420 10.59 1.19 19.00
CA PHE A 420 11.03 2.58 19.11
C PHE A 420 11.95 2.95 17.96
N ASN A 421 12.92 2.10 17.61
CA ASN A 421 13.82 2.33 16.49
C ASN A 421 13.05 2.50 15.17
N ALA A 422 11.98 1.74 14.93
CA ALA A 422 11.15 1.89 13.76
C ALA A 422 10.49 3.29 13.70
N ALA A 423 9.92 3.77 14.81
CA ALA A 423 9.27 5.08 14.86
C ALA A 423 10.28 6.25 14.84
N ASP A 424 11.35 6.15 15.61
CA ASP A 424 12.36 7.20 15.75
C ASP A 424 13.18 7.35 14.45
N SER A 425 13.51 6.25 13.74
CA SER A 425 14.19 6.31 12.44
C SER A 425 13.33 6.93 11.34
N ALA A 426 12.01 6.82 11.45
CA ALA A 426 11.04 7.44 10.57
C ALA A 426 10.65 8.86 11.02
N GLU A 427 11.12 9.32 12.18
CA GLU A 427 10.69 10.57 12.80
C GLU A 427 9.16 10.70 12.92
N ASN A 428 8.49 9.55 13.16
CA ASN A 428 7.03 9.49 13.27
C ASN A 428 6.59 9.69 14.71
N GLU A 429 6.42 10.95 15.10
CA GLU A 429 6.18 11.33 16.48
C GLU A 429 4.84 10.84 17.04
N ALA A 430 3.78 10.83 16.24
CA ALA A 430 2.48 10.34 16.69
C ALA A 430 2.52 8.83 17.00
N VAL A 431 3.15 8.02 16.14
CA VAL A 431 3.33 6.59 16.39
C VAL A 431 4.34 6.35 17.53
N SER A 432 5.37 7.20 17.64
CA SER A 432 6.33 7.14 18.75
C SER A 432 5.65 7.34 20.12
N ILE A 433 4.70 8.28 20.22
CA ILE A 433 3.85 8.46 21.41
C ILE A 433 3.08 7.18 21.69
N ALA A 434 2.37 6.67 20.67
CA ALA A 434 1.51 5.50 20.79
C ALA A 434 2.27 4.26 21.28
N LEU A 435 3.43 3.97 20.68
CA LEU A 435 4.29 2.84 21.08
C LEU A 435 4.81 2.99 22.52
N ARG A 436 5.16 4.20 22.95
CA ARG A 436 5.59 4.47 24.32
C ARG A 436 4.46 4.30 25.33
N LEU A 437 3.24 4.68 24.96
CA LEU A 437 2.06 4.44 25.81
C LEU A 437 1.73 2.96 25.91
N CYS A 438 1.82 2.19 24.82
CA CYS A 438 1.70 0.72 24.86
C CYS A 438 2.74 0.09 25.78
N THR A 439 4.00 0.56 25.70
CA THR A 439 5.10 0.07 26.54
C THR A 439 4.90 0.46 28.01
N ALA A 440 4.44 1.68 28.28
CA ALA A 440 4.13 2.12 29.62
C ALA A 440 3.05 1.26 30.28
N GLN A 441 1.97 0.98 29.55
CA GLN A 441 0.88 0.12 30.04
C GLN A 441 1.35 -1.34 30.27
N ALA A 442 2.14 -1.90 29.36
CA ALA A 442 2.70 -3.24 29.54
C ALA A 442 3.64 -3.31 30.74
N SER A 443 4.51 -2.32 30.91
CA SER A 443 5.42 -2.21 32.05
C SER A 443 4.66 -2.09 33.37
N LEU A 444 3.58 -1.32 33.39
CA LEU A 444 2.70 -1.21 34.56
C LEU A 444 2.07 -2.55 34.90
N SER A 445 1.56 -3.27 33.89
CA SER A 445 0.97 -4.62 34.07
C SER A 445 1.97 -5.66 34.55
N LEU A 446 3.26 -5.48 34.26
CA LEU A 446 4.39 -6.29 34.77
C LEU A 446 4.94 -5.82 36.12
N GLY A 447 4.34 -4.79 36.74
CA GLY A 447 4.78 -4.22 38.01
C GLY A 447 6.05 -3.37 37.92
N SER A 448 6.50 -2.98 36.73
CA SER A 448 7.69 -2.16 36.52
C SER A 448 7.33 -0.67 36.41
N PHE A 449 7.08 -0.03 37.55
CA PHE A 449 6.66 1.37 37.64
C PHE A 449 7.69 2.35 37.07
N GLU A 450 8.98 2.10 37.27
CA GLU A 450 10.05 2.95 36.75
C GLU A 450 10.04 2.98 35.22
N ARG A 451 9.99 1.83 34.58
CA ARG A 451 9.93 1.73 33.11
C ARG A 451 8.63 2.35 32.57
N ALA A 452 7.51 2.14 33.26
CA ALA A 452 6.24 2.75 32.88
C ALA A 452 6.31 4.28 32.94
N SER A 453 6.87 4.84 34.04
CA SER A 453 7.06 6.27 34.19
C SER A 453 8.00 6.86 33.13
N MET A 454 9.13 6.22 32.85
CA MET A 454 10.06 6.67 31.81
C MET A 454 9.40 6.70 30.43
N ALA A 455 8.68 5.66 30.03
CA ALA A 455 8.03 5.58 28.75
C ALA A 455 6.90 6.64 28.62
N LEU A 456 6.10 6.83 29.68
CA LEU A 456 5.05 7.83 29.72
C LEU A 456 5.63 9.26 29.68
N THR A 457 6.65 9.55 30.49
CA THR A 457 7.34 10.85 30.47
C THR A 457 7.80 11.22 29.08
N ARG A 458 8.43 10.27 28.39
CA ARG A 458 8.91 10.51 27.03
C ARG A 458 7.76 10.75 26.04
N ALA A 459 6.65 10.02 26.16
CA ALA A 459 5.45 10.24 25.34
C ALA A 459 4.87 11.65 25.57
N LEU A 460 4.82 12.10 26.83
CA LEU A 460 4.35 13.44 27.21
C LEU A 460 5.27 14.55 26.66
N ASP A 461 6.59 14.38 26.76
CA ASP A 461 7.56 15.35 26.20
C ASP A 461 7.35 15.48 24.68
N ILE A 462 7.24 14.38 23.96
CA ILE A 462 7.00 14.37 22.50
C ILE A 462 5.69 15.08 22.17
N ALA A 463 4.61 14.79 22.90
CA ALA A 463 3.30 15.40 22.65
C ALA A 463 3.30 16.91 22.93
N MET A 464 4.02 17.37 23.95
CA MET A 464 4.17 18.78 24.28
C MET A 464 5.01 19.52 23.24
N GLU A 465 6.18 18.97 22.87
CA GLU A 465 7.09 19.56 21.89
C GLU A 465 6.39 19.74 20.53
N ASN A 466 5.57 18.77 20.12
CA ASN A 466 4.89 18.76 18.82
C ASN A 466 3.46 19.33 18.87
N ARG A 467 2.93 19.64 20.05
CA ARG A 467 1.57 20.15 20.24
C ARG A 467 0.48 19.24 19.66
N ILE A 468 0.61 17.92 19.89
CA ILE A 468 -0.31 16.88 19.37
C ILE A 468 -1.03 16.11 20.51
N PRO A 469 -1.83 16.80 21.34
CA PRO A 469 -2.49 16.17 22.49
C PRO A 469 -3.49 15.08 22.11
N SER A 470 -4.08 15.12 20.90
CA SER A 470 -5.04 14.10 20.45
C SER A 470 -4.40 12.71 20.34
N ALA A 471 -3.10 12.63 20.04
CA ALA A 471 -2.36 11.36 20.03
C ALA A 471 -2.28 10.71 21.43
N LEU A 472 -2.21 11.51 22.49
CA LEU A 472 -2.32 11.02 23.87
C LEU A 472 -3.75 10.60 24.21
N GLY A 473 -4.75 11.37 23.75
CA GLY A 473 -6.16 11.12 24.02
C GLY A 473 -6.64 9.77 23.49
N GLU A 474 -6.23 9.38 22.28
CA GLU A 474 -6.56 8.08 21.69
C GLU A 474 -6.19 6.91 22.62
N PHE A 475 -5.01 6.96 23.22
CA PHE A 475 -4.50 5.92 24.11
C PHE A 475 -4.96 6.08 25.56
N CYS A 476 -5.19 7.30 26.04
CA CYS A 476 -5.81 7.56 27.34
C CYS A 476 -7.23 6.96 27.39
N ALA A 477 -7.95 6.97 26.27
CA ALA A 477 -9.24 6.30 26.15
C ALA A 477 -9.13 4.78 26.34
N ALA A 478 -8.11 4.17 25.74
CA ALA A 478 -7.88 2.73 25.79
C ALA A 478 -7.36 2.26 27.18
N PHE A 479 -6.54 3.08 27.82
CA PHE A 479 -5.83 2.75 29.07
C PHE A 479 -5.92 3.89 30.10
N PRO A 480 -7.13 4.19 30.62
CA PRO A 480 -7.34 5.33 31.52
C PRO A 480 -6.58 5.18 32.84
N GLU A 481 -6.36 3.95 33.29
CA GLU A 481 -5.69 3.65 34.56
C GLU A 481 -4.20 4.02 34.51
N LEU A 482 -3.56 3.96 33.34
CA LEU A 482 -2.16 4.32 33.16
C LEU A 482 -1.89 5.74 33.70
N PHE A 483 -2.70 6.71 33.28
CA PHE A 483 -2.53 8.09 33.70
C PHE A 483 -2.84 8.30 35.18
N GLY A 484 -3.92 7.68 35.69
CA GLY A 484 -4.31 7.80 37.10
C GLY A 484 -3.30 7.20 38.11
N GLN A 485 -2.66 6.08 37.72
CA GLN A 485 -1.70 5.40 38.60
C GLN A 485 -0.31 6.08 38.63
N ILE A 486 0.12 6.68 37.55
CA ILE A 486 1.47 7.23 37.41
C ILE A 486 1.48 8.76 37.59
N GLU A 487 0.35 9.46 37.44
CA GLU A 487 0.26 10.91 37.49
C GLU A 487 0.93 11.51 38.74
N GLN A 488 0.70 10.90 39.92
CA GLN A 488 1.28 11.37 41.18
C GLN A 488 2.81 11.24 41.28
N MET A 489 3.39 10.41 40.38
CA MET A 489 4.84 10.17 40.29
C MET A 489 5.53 11.10 39.29
N LEU A 490 4.74 11.84 38.50
CA LEU A 490 5.27 12.69 37.43
C LEU A 490 5.50 14.14 37.93
N PRO A 491 6.49 14.85 37.38
CA PRO A 491 6.69 16.26 37.65
C PRO A 491 5.45 17.10 37.28
N GLU A 492 5.19 18.15 38.10
CA GLU A 492 4.04 19.07 37.94
C GLU A 492 3.93 19.68 36.53
N LYS A 493 5.08 19.86 35.84
CA LYS A 493 5.10 20.40 34.47
C LYS A 493 4.21 19.62 33.48
N TYR A 494 3.87 18.36 33.75
CA TYR A 494 3.01 17.55 32.90
C TYR A 494 1.52 17.61 33.22
N SER A 495 1.13 18.25 34.33
CA SER A 495 -0.27 18.26 34.79
C SER A 495 -1.24 18.78 33.71
N VAL A 496 -0.89 19.86 33.01
CA VAL A 496 -1.73 20.46 31.97
C VAL A 496 -1.96 19.49 30.80
N ILE A 497 -0.90 18.88 30.30
CA ILE A 497 -1.02 17.96 29.16
C ILE A 497 -1.73 16.65 29.56
N ILE A 498 -1.55 16.19 30.79
CA ILE A 498 -2.25 15.01 31.33
C ILE A 498 -3.75 15.28 31.40
N HIS A 499 -4.16 16.40 32.01
CA HIS A 499 -5.58 16.80 32.07
C HIS A 499 -6.20 16.93 30.66
N GLN A 500 -5.44 17.51 29.73
CA GLN A 500 -5.89 17.61 28.34
C GLN A 500 -6.05 16.24 27.70
N ALA A 501 -5.09 15.31 27.90
CA ALA A 501 -5.16 13.93 27.39
C ALA A 501 -6.32 13.16 28.00
N GLN A 502 -6.57 13.31 29.31
CA GLN A 502 -7.69 12.67 30.01
C GLN A 502 -9.05 13.17 29.48
N ARG A 503 -9.18 14.49 29.25
CA ARG A 503 -10.40 15.06 28.63
C ARG A 503 -10.62 14.52 27.23
N LEU A 504 -9.62 14.60 26.35
CA LEU A 504 -9.70 14.07 24.98
C LEU A 504 -9.94 12.56 24.98
N GLY A 505 -9.32 11.83 25.91
CA GLY A 505 -9.53 10.40 26.07
C GLY A 505 -10.96 10.05 26.49
N ALA A 506 -11.58 10.87 27.34
CA ALA A 506 -12.98 10.67 27.71
C ALA A 506 -13.93 10.95 26.53
N GLU A 507 -13.62 11.95 25.71
CA GLU A 507 -14.37 12.25 24.49
C GLU A 507 -14.22 11.10 23.48
N PHE A 508 -13.01 10.64 23.21
CA PHE A 508 -12.74 9.51 22.30
C PHE A 508 -13.42 8.23 22.77
N ARG A 509 -13.37 7.92 24.06
CA ARG A 509 -14.04 6.73 24.63
C ARG A 509 -15.54 6.77 24.38
N ARG A 510 -16.20 7.91 24.65
CA ARG A 510 -17.63 8.08 24.37
C ARG A 510 -17.95 7.84 22.90
N GLY A 511 -17.13 8.39 22.01
CA GLY A 511 -17.30 8.18 20.56
C GLY A 511 -17.15 6.71 20.18
N VAL A 512 -16.09 6.05 20.66
CA VAL A 512 -15.87 4.60 20.43
C VAL A 512 -17.01 3.76 20.99
N GLU A 513 -17.51 4.07 22.19
CA GLU A 513 -18.65 3.37 22.78
C GLU A 513 -19.93 3.54 21.95
N THR A 514 -20.17 4.72 21.41
CA THR A 514 -21.29 4.98 20.49
C THR A 514 -21.18 4.10 19.25
N VAL A 515 -20.02 4.09 18.59
CA VAL A 515 -19.78 3.27 17.39
C VAL A 515 -19.91 1.77 17.70
N ARG A 516 -19.37 1.30 18.82
CA ARG A 516 -19.48 -0.11 19.24
C ARG A 516 -20.89 -0.53 19.59
N THR A 517 -21.66 0.34 20.26
CA THR A 517 -23.06 0.05 20.61
C THR A 517 -23.89 -0.11 19.34
N TYR A 518 -23.66 0.73 18.35
CA TYR A 518 -24.30 0.61 17.04
C TYR A 518 -23.95 -0.72 16.36
N GLU A 519 -22.68 -1.12 16.35
CA GLU A 519 -22.23 -2.42 15.78
C GLU A 519 -22.93 -3.60 16.43
N ILE A 520 -23.00 -3.63 17.77
CA ILE A 520 -23.65 -4.69 18.51
C ILE A 520 -25.16 -4.73 18.18
N THR A 521 -25.78 -3.57 18.11
CA THR A 521 -27.21 -3.45 17.79
C THR A 521 -27.47 -3.87 16.34
N TYR A 522 -26.61 -3.47 15.43
CA TYR A 522 -26.67 -3.85 14.02
C TYR A 522 -26.39 -5.35 13.81
N ALA A 523 -25.34 -5.88 14.42
CA ALA A 523 -25.01 -7.31 14.39
C ALA A 523 -26.15 -8.15 15.00
N ALA A 524 -26.75 -7.71 16.10
CA ALA A 524 -27.91 -8.39 16.71
C ALA A 524 -29.16 -8.33 15.81
N SER A 525 -29.33 -7.26 15.05
CA SER A 525 -30.41 -7.17 14.05
C SER A 525 -30.16 -8.06 12.84
N VAL A 526 -28.89 -8.20 12.43
CA VAL A 526 -28.46 -9.08 11.31
C VAL A 526 -28.47 -10.57 11.73
N GLN A 527 -28.09 -10.89 12.99
CA GLN A 527 -28.18 -12.27 13.51
C GLN A 527 -29.63 -12.74 13.70
N ARG A 528 -30.59 -11.84 13.88
CA ARG A 528 -32.03 -12.20 13.89
C ARG A 528 -32.52 -12.65 12.51
N ASP A 529 -31.91 -12.20 11.46
CA ASP A 529 -32.16 -12.66 10.11
C ASP A 529 -30.86 -13.32 9.62
N ASN A 530 -30.75 -14.59 9.48
CA ASN A 530 -29.72 -15.32 8.70
C ASN A 530 -29.69 -14.86 7.22
N PHE A 531 -30.04 -13.60 7.00
CA PHE A 531 -30.40 -12.98 5.75
C PHE A 531 -29.19 -12.83 4.83
N ALA A 532 -28.07 -12.33 5.35
CA ALA A 532 -26.89 -12.14 4.52
C ALA A 532 -26.25 -13.49 4.12
N GLU A 533 -26.17 -14.43 5.06
CA GLU A 533 -25.64 -15.77 4.81
C GLU A 533 -26.54 -16.58 3.87
N HIS A 534 -27.86 -16.42 4.02
CA HIS A 534 -28.85 -17.07 3.15
C HIS A 534 -28.72 -16.66 1.69
N TYR A 535 -28.35 -15.41 1.41
CA TYR A 535 -28.28 -14.90 0.04
C TYR A 535 -26.88 -14.78 -0.54
N LEU A 536 -25.84 -14.44 0.25
CA LEU A 536 -24.49 -14.19 -0.28
C LEU A 536 -23.74 -15.46 -0.69
N ALA A 537 -23.84 -16.52 0.10
CA ALA A 537 -23.18 -17.79 -0.24
C ALA A 537 -23.75 -18.44 -1.51
N PRO A 538 -25.10 -18.58 -1.65
CA PRO A 538 -25.70 -19.05 -2.90
C PRO A 538 -25.44 -18.12 -4.08
N LEU A 539 -25.41 -16.78 -3.86
CA LEU A 539 -25.10 -15.82 -4.92
C LEU A 539 -23.70 -16.03 -5.48
N LYS A 540 -22.71 -16.28 -4.62
CA LYS A 540 -21.33 -16.54 -5.06
C LYS A 540 -21.26 -17.77 -5.95
N SER A 541 -21.84 -18.87 -5.51
CA SER A 541 -21.93 -20.11 -6.30
C SER A 541 -22.66 -19.90 -7.63
N LEU A 542 -23.71 -19.10 -7.61
CA LEU A 542 -24.53 -18.82 -8.79
C LEU A 542 -23.79 -17.89 -9.77
N LEU A 543 -23.01 -16.94 -9.32
CA LEU A 543 -22.18 -16.08 -10.17
C LEU A 543 -21.12 -16.90 -10.93
N ASP A 544 -20.50 -17.89 -10.26
CA ASP A 544 -19.50 -18.75 -10.86
C ASP A 544 -20.12 -19.67 -11.93
N SER A 545 -21.35 -20.14 -11.71
CA SER A 545 -22.07 -21.03 -12.63
C SER A 545 -22.80 -20.33 -13.77
N ALA A 546 -23.16 -19.05 -13.62
CA ALA A 546 -23.98 -18.28 -14.56
C ALA A 546 -23.19 -17.19 -15.32
N GLU A 547 -21.88 -17.27 -15.38
CA GLU A 547 -21.04 -16.27 -16.04
C GLU A 547 -21.34 -16.17 -17.55
N SER A 548 -21.56 -17.29 -18.24
CA SER A 548 -21.96 -17.32 -19.64
C SER A 548 -23.31 -16.64 -19.88
N LEU A 549 -24.29 -16.91 -19.02
CA LEU A 549 -25.60 -16.25 -19.09
C LEU A 549 -25.49 -14.74 -18.84
N ARG A 550 -24.67 -14.32 -17.88
CA ARG A 550 -24.44 -12.90 -17.59
C ARG A 550 -23.88 -12.17 -18.80
N GLN A 551 -22.91 -12.78 -19.49
CA GLN A 551 -22.30 -12.23 -20.72
C GLN A 551 -23.30 -12.19 -21.88
N GLU A 552 -24.08 -13.24 -22.09
CA GLU A 552 -25.16 -13.29 -23.08
C GLU A 552 -26.21 -12.18 -22.87
N LEU A 553 -26.54 -11.91 -21.63
CA LEU A 553 -27.47 -10.85 -21.26
C LEU A 553 -26.84 -9.44 -21.29
N GLY A 554 -25.55 -9.31 -21.53
CA GLY A 554 -24.83 -8.04 -21.60
C GLY A 554 -24.79 -7.25 -20.28
N LEU A 555 -24.90 -7.93 -19.12
CA LEU A 555 -24.98 -7.30 -17.82
C LEU A 555 -23.61 -7.24 -17.14
N SER A 556 -23.32 -6.11 -16.49
CA SER A 556 -22.17 -6.03 -15.57
C SER A 556 -22.39 -6.96 -14.36
N VAL A 557 -21.30 -7.37 -13.69
CA VAL A 557 -21.36 -8.21 -12.48
C VAL A 557 -22.30 -7.59 -11.43
N THR A 558 -22.18 -6.30 -11.18
CA THR A 558 -23.00 -5.57 -10.22
C THR A 558 -24.49 -5.54 -10.63
N ALA A 559 -24.77 -5.25 -11.90
CA ALA A 559 -26.14 -5.25 -12.41
C ALA A 559 -26.78 -6.66 -12.34
N PHE A 560 -26.00 -7.70 -12.61
CA PHE A 560 -26.44 -9.09 -12.52
C PHE A 560 -26.72 -9.48 -11.05
N LYS A 561 -25.83 -9.13 -10.11
CA LYS A 561 -26.07 -9.35 -8.67
C LYS A 561 -27.39 -8.75 -8.19
N TYR A 562 -27.64 -7.48 -8.52
CA TYR A 562 -28.89 -6.81 -8.12
C TYR A 562 -30.10 -7.43 -8.81
N ALA A 563 -29.98 -7.84 -10.08
CA ALA A 563 -31.06 -8.50 -10.80
C ALA A 563 -31.41 -9.87 -10.18
N VAL A 564 -30.41 -10.67 -9.79
CA VAL A 564 -30.61 -11.94 -9.08
C VAL A 564 -31.35 -11.72 -7.78
N MET A 565 -30.92 -10.75 -6.96
CA MET A 565 -31.57 -10.44 -5.68
C MET A 565 -33.02 -9.96 -5.89
N ALA A 566 -33.22 -9.08 -6.86
CA ALA A 566 -34.57 -8.58 -7.19
C ALA A 566 -35.50 -9.69 -7.74
N ALA A 567 -34.97 -10.62 -8.54
CA ALA A 567 -35.69 -11.81 -9.02
C ALA A 567 -35.99 -12.79 -7.89
N SER A 568 -35.12 -12.87 -6.89
CA SER A 568 -35.28 -13.67 -5.66
C SER A 568 -36.26 -13.05 -4.65
N GLY A 569 -36.86 -11.88 -4.97
CA GLY A 569 -37.90 -11.26 -4.18
C GLY A 569 -37.46 -10.16 -3.22
N LEU A 570 -36.16 -9.85 -3.13
CA LEU A 570 -35.66 -8.82 -2.22
C LEU A 570 -36.13 -7.42 -2.62
N GLU A 571 -36.48 -6.61 -1.63
CA GLU A 571 -36.75 -5.18 -1.83
C GLU A 571 -35.45 -4.38 -2.05
N ASN A 572 -35.57 -3.15 -2.58
CA ASN A 572 -34.38 -2.30 -2.80
C ASN A 572 -33.59 -2.05 -1.51
N LYS A 573 -34.30 -1.81 -0.41
CA LYS A 573 -33.68 -1.61 0.90
C LYS A 573 -32.88 -2.82 1.40
N GLU A 574 -33.36 -4.01 1.10
CA GLU A 574 -32.70 -5.26 1.44
C GLU A 574 -31.46 -5.49 0.59
N ILE A 575 -31.56 -5.19 -0.72
CA ILE A 575 -30.41 -5.22 -1.65
C ILE A 575 -29.35 -4.17 -1.23
N CYS A 576 -29.79 -2.98 -0.82
CA CYS A 576 -28.89 -1.95 -0.29
C CYS A 576 -28.13 -2.43 0.95
N ARG A 577 -28.83 -3.06 1.89
CA ARG A 577 -28.21 -3.63 3.09
C ARG A 577 -27.21 -4.74 2.75
N LEU A 578 -27.59 -5.64 1.82
CA LEU A 578 -26.79 -6.79 1.45
C LEU A 578 -25.46 -6.40 0.79
N PHE A 579 -25.45 -5.32 0.02
CA PHE A 579 -24.27 -4.87 -0.74
C PHE A 579 -23.70 -3.53 -0.26
N SER A 580 -24.19 -2.99 0.85
CA SER A 580 -23.75 -1.72 1.43
C SER A 580 -23.72 -0.56 0.42
N VAL A 581 -24.83 -0.38 -0.32
CA VAL A 581 -24.97 0.64 -1.36
C VAL A 581 -26.21 1.49 -1.14
N SER A 582 -26.27 2.69 -1.75
CA SER A 582 -27.43 3.57 -1.67
C SER A 582 -28.64 3.01 -2.45
N GLU A 583 -29.84 3.34 -1.99
CA GLU A 583 -31.09 2.91 -2.64
C GLU A 583 -31.19 3.44 -4.07
N ASP A 584 -30.67 4.64 -4.32
CA ASP A 584 -30.67 5.26 -5.65
C ASP A 584 -29.73 4.52 -6.62
N SER A 585 -28.59 3.99 -6.11
CA SER A 585 -27.70 3.14 -6.90
C SER A 585 -28.38 1.86 -7.34
N VAL A 586 -29.09 1.19 -6.42
CA VAL A 586 -29.84 -0.04 -6.73
C VAL A 586 -30.99 0.26 -7.71
N LYS A 587 -31.80 1.31 -7.45
CA LYS A 587 -32.89 1.73 -8.35
C LYS A 587 -32.39 2.04 -9.76
N SER A 588 -31.32 2.82 -9.86
CA SER A 588 -30.74 3.21 -11.15
C SER A 588 -30.18 2.02 -11.91
N SER A 589 -29.52 1.08 -11.22
CA SER A 589 -29.01 -0.14 -11.81
C SER A 589 -30.14 -1.05 -12.29
N LEU A 590 -31.15 -1.31 -11.46
CA LEU A 590 -32.29 -2.13 -11.83
C LEU A 590 -33.08 -1.52 -12.99
N LYS A 591 -33.28 -0.19 -13.02
CA LYS A 591 -33.92 0.48 -14.14
C LYS A 591 -33.20 0.24 -15.46
N ARG A 592 -31.89 0.35 -15.47
CA ARG A 592 -31.06 0.05 -16.65
C ARG A 592 -31.15 -1.44 -17.04
N THR A 593 -31.11 -2.34 -16.05
CA THR A 593 -31.24 -3.79 -16.27
C THR A 593 -32.61 -4.14 -16.86
N PHE A 594 -33.71 -3.53 -16.36
CA PHE A 594 -35.05 -3.74 -16.93
C PHE A 594 -35.10 -3.32 -18.40
N ALA A 595 -34.52 -2.17 -18.72
CA ALA A 595 -34.46 -1.69 -20.10
C ALA A 595 -33.63 -2.60 -20.99
N ALA A 596 -32.46 -3.05 -20.53
CA ALA A 596 -31.58 -3.95 -21.28
C ALA A 596 -32.21 -5.32 -21.56
N LEU A 597 -32.99 -5.85 -20.60
CA LEU A 597 -33.67 -7.14 -20.72
C LEU A 597 -35.08 -7.05 -21.33
N GLY A 598 -35.56 -5.86 -21.66
CA GLY A 598 -36.88 -5.65 -22.21
C GLY A 598 -38.01 -6.04 -21.24
N VAL A 599 -37.80 -5.86 -19.92
CA VAL A 599 -38.80 -6.19 -18.89
C VAL A 599 -39.34 -4.92 -18.22
N LYS A 600 -40.60 -4.94 -17.79
CA LYS A 600 -41.24 -3.76 -17.20
C LYS A 600 -41.06 -3.63 -15.68
N ASN A 601 -40.78 -4.74 -15.00
CA ASN A 601 -40.72 -4.78 -13.54
C ASN A 601 -39.95 -6.03 -13.05
N ARG A 602 -39.80 -6.18 -11.73
CA ARG A 602 -39.12 -7.33 -11.09
C ARG A 602 -39.68 -8.69 -11.46
N ARG A 603 -41.03 -8.81 -11.61
CA ARG A 603 -41.65 -10.08 -11.99
C ARG A 603 -41.19 -10.52 -13.39
N GLY A 604 -40.87 -9.58 -14.26
CA GLY A 604 -40.35 -9.86 -15.60
C GLY A 604 -38.89 -10.39 -15.57
N LEU A 605 -38.17 -10.26 -14.47
CA LEU A 605 -36.85 -10.88 -14.33
C LEU A 605 -36.93 -12.39 -14.07
N ILE A 606 -38.02 -12.85 -13.45
CA ILE A 606 -38.23 -14.27 -13.15
C ILE A 606 -38.31 -15.05 -14.48
N GLY A 607 -37.47 -16.07 -14.61
CA GLY A 607 -37.32 -16.85 -15.84
C GLY A 607 -36.29 -16.32 -16.84
N LYS A 608 -35.80 -15.07 -16.68
CA LYS A 608 -34.66 -14.53 -17.43
C LYS A 608 -33.36 -14.52 -16.62
N ILE A 609 -33.49 -14.39 -15.31
CA ILE A 609 -32.40 -14.33 -14.34
C ILE A 609 -32.60 -15.46 -13.33
N PRO A 610 -31.54 -16.22 -12.96
CA PRO A 610 -31.66 -17.22 -11.92
C PRO A 610 -32.01 -16.60 -10.57
N THR A 611 -32.73 -17.35 -9.75
CA THR A 611 -33.18 -16.93 -8.40
C THR A 611 -32.54 -17.79 -7.32
N ILE A 612 -32.29 -17.20 -6.17
CA ILE A 612 -31.89 -17.88 -4.95
C ILE A 612 -33.19 -18.26 -4.23
N LYS A 613 -33.38 -19.54 -3.93
CA LYS A 613 -34.55 -20.07 -3.25
C LYS A 613 -34.36 -20.05 -1.75
#